data_5b008c40e84e1497514121dd47702b37
#
_entry.id   5b008c40e84e1497514121dd47702b37
#
_cell.length_a   1.000
_cell.length_b   1.000
_cell.length_c   1.000
_cell.angle_alpha   90.00
_cell.angle_beta   90.00
_cell.angle_gamma   90.00
#
_symmetry.space_group_name_H-M   'P 1'
#
loop_
_entity.id
_entity.type
_entity.pdbx_description
1 polymer ?
#
loop_
_entity_poly.entity_id
_entity_poly.type
_entity_poly.pdbx_seq_one_letter_code
_entity_poly.pdbx_strand_id
1 'polypeptide(L)'
;KQWLRDRTDAAMAKGLPIFISESAGMEASGDGAIDQIEWQKWIDWMDAKGLSWITWSVADKNETCSILQSTASSNGTWHTKDLKESGIKTRNYLRGYPSVKK
;
A
#
# COMPACT_ATOMS: atom_id res chain seq x y z
N LYS A 1 12.89 -3.91 -2.07
CA LYS A 1 13.68 -4.20 -3.24
C LYS A 1 14.26 -2.91 -3.78
N GLN A 2 15.44 -2.62 -3.28
CA GLN A 2 16.11 -1.34 -3.49
C GLN A 2 16.29 -1.01 -4.97
N TRP A 3 16.63 -1.99 -5.79
CA TRP A 3 16.87 -1.78 -7.22
C TRP A 3 15.67 -1.18 -7.98
N LEU A 4 14.44 -1.48 -7.55
CA LEU A 4 13.23 -0.87 -8.15
C LEU A 4 13.15 0.62 -7.81
N ARG A 5 13.43 1.00 -6.57
CA ARG A 5 13.48 2.41 -6.17
C ARG A 5 14.58 3.15 -6.93
N ASP A 6 15.75 2.54 -7.07
CA ASP A 6 16.88 3.14 -7.80
C ASP A 6 16.54 3.38 -9.28
N ARG A 7 15.88 2.41 -9.92
CA ARG A 7 15.43 2.58 -11.33
C ARG A 7 14.39 3.68 -11.46
N THR A 8 13.47 3.77 -10.51
CA THR A 8 12.44 4.81 -10.50
C THR A 8 13.06 6.18 -10.26
N ASP A 9 14.02 6.29 -9.34
CA ASP A 9 14.79 7.52 -9.12
C ASP A 9 15.50 7.98 -10.39
N ALA A 10 16.12 7.06 -11.12
CA ALA A 10 16.78 7.36 -12.41
C ALA A 10 15.78 7.86 -13.45
N ALA A 11 14.57 7.29 -13.51
CA ALA A 11 13.52 7.75 -14.42
C ALA A 11 13.02 9.16 -14.06
N MET A 12 12.81 9.43 -12.77
CA MET A 12 12.40 10.75 -12.29
C MET A 12 13.48 11.82 -12.54
N ALA A 13 14.75 11.45 -12.41
CA ALA A 13 15.87 12.34 -12.72
C ALA A 13 15.87 12.78 -14.19
N LYS A 14 15.24 12.01 -15.07
CA LYS A 14 15.04 12.35 -16.50
C LYS A 14 13.76 13.15 -16.76
N GLY A 15 13.03 13.55 -15.72
CA GLY A 15 11.80 14.33 -15.83
C GLY A 15 10.54 13.51 -16.07
N LEU A 16 10.59 12.17 -15.90
CA LEU A 16 9.40 11.34 -16.07
C LEU A 16 8.50 11.41 -14.82
N PRO A 17 7.19 11.67 -14.98
CA PRO A 17 6.24 11.59 -13.88
C PRO A 17 6.01 10.11 -13.51
N ILE A 18 5.95 9.84 -12.22
CA ILE A 18 5.75 8.48 -11.69
C ILE A 18 4.54 8.45 -10.75
N PHE A 19 3.78 7.38 -10.87
CA PHE A 19 2.64 7.06 -10.02
C PHE A 19 2.69 5.57 -9.66
N ILE A 20 2.54 5.23 -8.40
CA ILE A 20 2.57 3.84 -7.91
C ILE A 20 1.15 3.28 -7.97
N SER A 21 0.80 2.63 -9.06
CA SER A 21 -0.55 2.13 -9.34
C SER A 21 -0.92 0.87 -8.54
N GLU A 22 0.07 0.15 -8.04
CA GLU A 22 -0.12 -1.04 -7.20
C GLU A 22 0.99 -1.12 -6.16
N SER A 23 0.64 -1.32 -4.89
CA SER A 23 1.60 -1.55 -3.83
C SER A 23 1.00 -2.37 -2.70
N ALA A 24 1.83 -3.20 -2.08
CA ALA A 24 1.47 -3.99 -0.92
C ALA A 24 2.72 -4.33 -0.11
N GLY A 25 2.53 -4.85 1.09
CA GLY A 25 3.61 -5.10 2.04
C GLY A 25 4.16 -6.53 2.04
N MET A 26 4.00 -7.28 0.94
CA MET A 26 4.44 -8.69 0.84
C MET A 26 5.10 -8.95 -0.51
N GLU A 27 5.39 -10.23 -0.81
CA GLU A 27 5.96 -10.65 -2.09
C GLU A 27 5.05 -10.31 -3.28
N ALA A 28 5.63 -10.26 -4.47
CA ALA A 28 4.93 -9.90 -5.70
C ALA A 28 3.76 -10.83 -6.08
N SER A 29 3.71 -12.02 -5.47
CA SER A 29 2.56 -12.92 -5.59
C SER A 29 1.28 -12.36 -4.94
N GLY A 30 1.42 -11.37 -4.06
CA GLY A 30 0.31 -10.87 -3.24
C GLY A 30 0.04 -11.72 -2.00
N ASP A 31 0.83 -12.75 -1.77
CA ASP A 31 0.66 -13.69 -0.65
C ASP A 31 1.95 -13.81 0.17
N GLY A 32 1.93 -14.64 1.22
CA GLY A 32 3.04 -14.79 2.14
C GLY A 32 3.04 -13.77 3.28
N ALA A 33 4.12 -13.75 4.04
CA ALA A 33 4.24 -12.87 5.21
C ALA A 33 4.42 -11.39 4.81
N ILE A 34 3.84 -10.50 5.61
CA ILE A 34 4.08 -9.06 5.46
C ILE A 34 5.52 -8.75 5.89
N ASP A 35 6.28 -8.11 5.01
CA ASP A 35 7.59 -7.53 5.31
C ASP A 35 7.41 -6.08 5.73
N GLN A 36 7.18 -5.88 7.01
CA GLN A 36 6.92 -4.54 7.58
C GLN A 36 8.11 -3.59 7.39
N ILE A 37 9.33 -4.11 7.42
CA ILE A 37 10.54 -3.30 7.27
C ILE A 37 10.65 -2.76 5.85
N GLU A 38 10.51 -3.65 4.87
CA GLU A 38 10.58 -3.25 3.46
C GLU A 38 9.39 -2.38 3.05
N TRP A 39 8.18 -2.67 3.58
CA TRP A 39 7.00 -1.84 3.32
C TRP A 39 7.21 -0.41 3.84
N GLN A 40 7.72 -0.26 5.06
CA GLN A 40 8.02 1.05 5.61
C GLN A 40 9.05 1.82 4.76
N LYS A 41 10.09 1.14 4.25
CA LYS A 41 11.07 1.77 3.34
C LYS A 41 10.41 2.28 2.06
N TRP A 42 9.43 1.55 1.52
CA TRP A 42 8.67 2.02 0.36
C TRP A 42 7.83 3.25 0.68
N ILE A 43 7.10 3.24 1.78
CA ILE A 43 6.29 4.38 2.22
C ILE A 43 7.17 5.61 2.42
N ASP A 44 8.27 5.49 3.16
CA ASP A 44 9.19 6.59 3.42
C ASP A 44 9.79 7.16 2.13
N TRP A 45 10.17 6.29 1.20
CA TRP A 45 10.71 6.70 -0.08
C TRP A 45 9.65 7.40 -0.96
N MET A 46 8.44 6.86 -1.02
CA MET A 46 7.33 7.49 -1.77
C MET A 46 6.99 8.87 -1.19
N ASP A 47 6.93 8.99 0.11
CA ASP A 47 6.67 10.27 0.79
C ASP A 47 7.78 11.29 0.53
N ALA A 48 9.04 10.88 0.63
CA ALA A 48 10.19 11.74 0.37
C ALA A 48 10.23 12.25 -1.07
N LYS A 49 9.73 11.47 -2.03
CA LYS A 49 9.69 11.84 -3.46
C LYS A 49 8.37 12.52 -3.86
N GLY A 50 7.40 12.62 -2.95
CA GLY A 50 6.08 13.18 -3.25
C GLY A 50 5.27 12.32 -4.21
N LEU A 51 5.45 11.00 -4.19
CA LEU A 51 4.75 10.08 -5.07
C LEU A 51 3.40 9.67 -4.50
N SER A 52 2.38 9.66 -5.36
CA SER A 52 1.08 9.06 -5.03
C SER A 52 1.13 7.55 -5.20
N TRP A 53 0.40 6.84 -4.36
CA TRP A 53 0.35 5.38 -4.39
C TRP A 53 -1.05 4.84 -4.11
N ILE A 54 -1.29 3.63 -4.60
CA ILE A 54 -2.53 2.88 -4.37
C ILE A 54 -2.16 1.53 -3.76
N THR A 55 -2.93 1.10 -2.76
CA THR A 55 -2.79 -0.24 -2.19
C THR A 55 -3.45 -1.29 -3.08
N TRP A 56 -2.86 -2.45 -3.17
CA TRP A 56 -3.46 -3.65 -3.73
C TRP A 56 -3.80 -4.62 -2.60
N SER A 57 -5.07 -5.02 -2.36
CA SER A 57 -6.28 -4.53 -3.01
C SER A 57 -7.48 -4.59 -2.06
N VAL A 58 -8.53 -3.82 -2.38
CA VAL A 58 -9.83 -3.90 -1.68
C VAL A 58 -10.53 -5.17 -2.14
N ALA A 59 -10.20 -6.29 -1.52
CA ALA A 59 -10.72 -7.62 -1.80
C ALA A 59 -10.84 -8.42 -0.50
N ASP A 60 -11.60 -9.50 -0.54
CA ASP A 60 -11.81 -10.43 0.57
C ASP A 60 -11.27 -11.84 0.26
N LYS A 61 -10.38 -11.94 -0.69
CA LYS A 61 -9.74 -13.21 -1.09
C LYS A 61 -8.86 -13.77 0.03
N ASN A 62 -8.62 -15.07 -0.01
CA ASN A 62 -7.69 -15.73 0.89
C ASN A 62 -6.22 -15.50 0.44
N GLU A 63 -5.82 -14.25 0.46
CA GLU A 63 -4.48 -13.76 0.10
C GLU A 63 -4.06 -12.70 1.11
N THR A 64 -2.78 -12.58 1.40
CA THR A 64 -2.26 -11.59 2.36
C THR A 64 -2.53 -10.15 1.90
N CYS A 65 -2.47 -9.87 0.60
CA CYS A 65 -2.71 -8.54 0.04
C CYS A 65 -4.17 -8.09 0.08
N SER A 66 -5.13 -9.01 0.25
CA SER A 66 -6.54 -8.65 0.45
C SER A 66 -6.71 -7.91 1.76
N ILE A 67 -7.33 -6.73 1.74
CA ILE A 67 -7.46 -5.92 2.95
C ILE A 67 -8.66 -6.28 3.81
N LEU A 68 -9.62 -7.04 3.27
CA LEU A 68 -10.86 -7.41 3.94
C LEU A 68 -10.87 -8.87 4.39
N GLN A 69 -11.48 -9.12 5.54
CA GLN A 69 -11.87 -10.47 5.95
C GLN A 69 -12.97 -11.01 5.03
N SER A 70 -13.04 -12.32 4.86
CA SER A 70 -14.08 -12.97 4.05
C SER A 70 -15.51 -12.73 4.56
N THR A 71 -15.65 -12.34 5.81
CA THR A 71 -16.92 -12.02 6.48
C THR A 71 -17.31 -10.54 6.35
N ALA A 72 -16.48 -9.70 5.72
CA ALA A 72 -16.75 -8.28 5.54
C ALA A 72 -17.96 -8.06 4.63
N SER A 73 -18.81 -7.09 4.99
CA SER A 73 -19.97 -6.72 4.16
C SER A 73 -19.52 -6.11 2.82
N SER A 74 -20.20 -6.47 1.74
CA SER A 74 -20.01 -5.86 0.42
C SER A 74 -20.54 -4.41 0.35
N ASN A 75 -21.36 -4.01 1.32
CA ASN A 75 -22.00 -2.69 1.34
C ASN A 75 -21.18 -1.62 2.07
N GLY A 76 -19.97 -1.95 2.53
CA GLY A 76 -19.09 -1.01 3.20
C GLY A 76 -19.35 -0.89 4.70
N THR A 77 -18.97 0.25 5.28
CA THR A 77 -18.98 0.49 6.73
C THR A 77 -18.11 -0.53 7.47
N TRP A 78 -16.86 -0.66 7.01
CA TRP A 78 -15.92 -1.63 7.59
C TRP A 78 -15.26 -1.09 8.85
N HIS A 79 -15.27 -1.92 9.89
CA HIS A 79 -14.59 -1.69 11.15
C HIS A 79 -13.27 -2.48 11.20
N THR A 80 -12.48 -2.29 12.25
CA THR A 80 -11.19 -2.99 12.39
C THR A 80 -11.34 -4.51 12.31
N LYS A 81 -12.42 -5.08 12.84
CA LYS A 81 -12.71 -6.52 12.77
C LYS A 81 -12.91 -7.06 11.36
N ASP A 82 -13.27 -6.19 10.42
CA ASP A 82 -13.51 -6.54 9.02
C ASP A 82 -12.24 -6.49 8.17
N LEU A 83 -11.13 -6.00 8.74
CA LEU A 83 -9.86 -5.84 8.05
C LEU A 83 -8.89 -6.97 8.40
N LYS A 84 -8.15 -7.44 7.40
CA LYS A 84 -6.93 -8.24 7.61
C LYS A 84 -5.78 -7.34 8.07
N GLU A 85 -4.66 -7.95 8.48
CA GLU A 85 -3.47 -7.21 8.91
C GLU A 85 -3.01 -6.20 7.84
N SER A 86 -2.97 -6.59 6.57
CA SER A 86 -2.62 -5.68 5.46
C SER A 86 -3.56 -4.48 5.37
N GLY A 87 -4.85 -4.68 5.61
CA GLY A 87 -5.85 -3.61 5.63
C GLY A 87 -5.68 -2.66 6.82
N ILE A 88 -5.40 -3.18 8.00
CA ILE A 88 -5.13 -2.37 9.20
C ILE A 88 -3.87 -1.49 8.98
N LYS A 89 -2.79 -2.08 8.47
CA LYS A 89 -1.55 -1.37 8.18
C LYS A 89 -1.73 -0.31 7.10
N THR A 90 -2.41 -0.64 6.01
CA THR A 90 -2.74 0.33 4.94
C THR A 90 -3.54 1.51 5.50
N ARG A 91 -4.59 1.23 6.28
CA ARG A 91 -5.38 2.28 6.93
C ARG A 91 -4.53 3.18 7.83
N ASN A 92 -3.61 2.59 8.58
CA ASN A 92 -2.73 3.35 9.47
C ASN A 92 -1.82 4.28 8.67
N TYR A 93 -1.24 3.83 7.56
CA TYR A 93 -0.47 4.70 6.67
C TYR A 93 -1.31 5.85 6.12
N LEU A 94 -2.51 5.56 5.61
CA LEU A 94 -3.40 6.58 5.04
C LEU A 94 -3.83 7.63 6.08
N ARG A 95 -4.09 7.23 7.31
CA ARG A 95 -4.44 8.14 8.41
C ARG A 95 -3.29 9.04 8.86
N GLY A 96 -2.06 8.70 8.50
CA GLY A 96 -0.89 9.53 8.75
C GLY A 96 -0.79 10.77 7.86
N TYR A 97 -1.53 10.81 6.77
CA TYR A 97 -1.55 11.97 5.87
C TYR A 97 -2.51 13.06 6.36
N PRO A 98 -2.18 14.36 6.11
CA PRO A 98 -3.08 15.45 6.43
C PRO A 98 -4.41 15.32 5.68
N SER A 99 -5.52 15.63 6.37
CA SER A 99 -6.82 15.73 5.71
C SER A 99 -6.86 16.94 4.77
N VAL A 100 -7.39 16.73 3.56
CA VAL A 100 -7.66 17.84 2.66
C VAL A 100 -8.88 18.58 3.18
N LYS A 101 -8.72 19.83 3.57
CA LYS A 101 -9.85 20.69 3.93
C LYS A 101 -10.56 21.15 2.65
N LYS A 102 -11.82 20.84 2.58
CA LYS A 102 -12.69 21.37 1.52
C LYS A 102 -13.11 22.79 1.81
#